data_2f4ab29b8de1cd7158286c6f091f7333
#
_entry.id   2f4ab29b8de1cd7158286c6f091f7333
#
_cell.length_a   1.000
_cell.length_b   1.000
_cell.length_c   1.000
_cell.angle_alpha   90.00
_cell.angle_beta   90.00
_cell.angle_gamma   90.00
#
_symmetry.space_group_name_H-M   'P 1'
#
loop_
_entity.id
_entity.type
_entity.pdbx_description
1 polymer ?
#
loop_
_entity_poly.entity_id
_entity_poly.type
_entity_poly.pdbx_seq_one_letter_code
_entity_poly.pdbx_strand_id
1 'polypeptide(L)'
;ISIVKSLEAEGHKFLPNSQTFQYSQDKALMRQKLEHLPSPKWRVVTEAIDWTYPAIAKSISGGYDGRGVWKVNSKEELAKLLIEQPKLLLEELIDFDFEIAVMVARSPHGQAATWAPTRTVQRDGICIETVSPVPEFSQSKSELAQNLALQIAEEINLVGVMAVEMFVKDEALFINELALRPHNSGHWTIEGAVTSQFEQHLRAILDLPLGDTSMTAKWAVMGNVLGGSKEDMYRPYLHLMAHNPNYKFDKSENSAKSQFVTLFGDDLDFLCQQIKHAQDYYSAKIQE
;
A
#
# COMPACT_ATOMS: atom_id res chain seq x y z
N ILE A 1 -9.31 1.77 17.15
CA ILE A 1 -8.29 2.01 18.23
C ILE A 1 -8.90 1.88 19.62
N SER A 2 -10.07 2.49 19.91
CA SER A 2 -10.69 2.45 21.26
C SER A 2 -10.88 1.02 21.76
N ILE A 3 -11.40 0.12 20.92
CA ILE A 3 -11.58 -1.30 21.25
C ILE A 3 -10.24 -1.98 21.59
N VAL A 4 -9.20 -1.75 20.77
CA VAL A 4 -7.87 -2.34 21.01
C VAL A 4 -7.31 -1.84 22.34
N LYS A 5 -7.41 -0.54 22.63
CA LYS A 5 -6.97 0.03 23.92
C LYS A 5 -7.72 -0.56 25.11
N SER A 6 -9.03 -0.79 24.98
CA SER A 6 -9.83 -1.42 26.03
C SER A 6 -9.35 -2.86 26.30
N LEU A 7 -9.17 -3.63 25.25
CA LEU A 7 -8.70 -5.02 25.37
C LEU A 7 -7.26 -5.11 25.89
N GLU A 8 -6.38 -4.18 25.49
CA GLU A 8 -5.03 -4.08 26.06
C GLU A 8 -5.07 -3.78 27.58
N ALA A 9 -5.99 -2.92 28.03
CA ALA A 9 -6.18 -2.64 29.46
C ALA A 9 -6.70 -3.87 30.23
N GLU A 10 -7.37 -4.80 29.57
CA GLU A 10 -7.80 -6.09 30.12
C GLU A 10 -6.69 -7.16 30.08
N GLY A 11 -5.50 -6.84 29.56
CA GLY A 11 -4.33 -7.72 29.51
C GLY A 11 -4.16 -8.48 28.19
N HIS A 12 -4.98 -8.21 27.16
CA HIS A 12 -4.77 -8.79 25.84
C HIS A 12 -3.60 -8.13 25.11
N LYS A 13 -2.82 -8.93 24.41
CA LYS A 13 -1.67 -8.44 23.63
C LYS A 13 -2.05 -8.31 22.15
N PHE A 14 -1.82 -7.14 21.59
CA PHE A 14 -1.98 -6.85 20.17
C PHE A 14 -0.63 -6.46 19.55
N LEU A 15 -0.38 -6.93 18.32
CA LEU A 15 0.82 -6.58 17.55
C LEU A 15 0.42 -6.35 16.07
N PRO A 16 0.58 -5.11 15.58
CA PRO A 16 1.04 -3.91 16.29
C PRO A 16 0.10 -3.50 17.42
N ASN A 17 0.64 -2.89 18.49
CA ASN A 17 -0.15 -2.42 19.63
C ASN A 17 -0.92 -1.14 19.28
N SER A 18 -1.86 -0.72 20.14
CA SER A 18 -2.70 0.45 19.89
C SER A 18 -1.91 1.75 19.73
N GLN A 19 -0.78 1.88 20.42
CA GLN A 19 0.09 3.06 20.33
C GLN A 19 0.77 3.15 18.96
N THR A 20 1.21 2.04 18.40
CA THR A 20 1.77 1.99 17.05
C THR A 20 0.66 2.08 16.00
N PHE A 21 -0.44 1.35 16.21
CA PHE A 21 -1.53 1.25 15.25
C PHE A 21 -2.23 2.60 14.97
N GLN A 22 -2.18 3.55 15.92
CA GLN A 22 -2.76 4.89 15.72
C GLN A 22 -2.18 5.63 14.52
N TYR A 23 -0.92 5.39 14.13
CA TYR A 23 -0.28 6.08 13.01
C TYR A 23 -0.83 5.66 11.64
N SER A 24 -1.50 4.50 11.53
CA SER A 24 -2.27 4.14 10.35
C SER A 24 -3.72 4.62 10.37
N GLN A 25 -4.22 5.04 11.53
CA GLN A 25 -5.62 5.42 11.72
C GLN A 25 -5.82 6.93 11.80
N ASP A 26 -4.79 7.68 12.15
CA ASP A 26 -4.82 9.14 12.27
C ASP A 26 -3.66 9.74 11.44
N LYS A 27 -4.04 10.29 10.28
CA LYS A 27 -3.09 10.87 9.33
C LYS A 27 -2.35 12.09 9.91
N ALA A 28 -3.00 12.84 10.79
CA ALA A 28 -2.36 14.01 11.41
C ALA A 28 -1.30 13.59 12.44
N LEU A 29 -1.57 12.57 13.24
CA LEU A 29 -0.57 11.99 14.16
C LEU A 29 0.60 11.36 13.39
N MET A 30 0.33 10.67 12.28
CA MET A 30 1.37 10.15 11.40
C MET A 30 2.27 11.29 10.88
N ARG A 31 1.69 12.35 10.31
CA ARG A 31 2.43 13.50 9.80
C ARG A 31 3.27 14.19 10.88
N GLN A 32 2.69 14.37 12.06
CA GLN A 32 3.40 14.95 13.20
C GLN A 32 4.58 14.08 13.64
N LYS A 33 4.38 12.76 13.71
CA LYS A 33 5.44 11.80 14.11
C LYS A 33 6.60 11.80 13.12
N LEU A 34 6.31 11.93 11.83
CA LEU A 34 7.26 11.84 10.72
C LEU A 34 7.60 13.23 10.12
N GLU A 35 7.40 14.32 10.87
CA GLU A 35 7.54 15.71 10.37
C GLU A 35 8.94 16.01 9.80
N HIS A 36 9.98 15.37 10.35
CA HIS A 36 11.36 15.52 9.91
C HIS A 36 11.73 14.67 8.67
N LEU A 37 10.83 13.80 8.22
CA LEU A 37 11.00 12.96 7.04
C LEU A 37 10.33 13.57 5.80
N PRO A 38 10.77 13.21 4.58
CA PRO A 38 10.19 13.73 3.35
C PRO A 38 8.69 13.44 3.26
N SER A 39 7.87 14.49 3.29
CA SER A 39 6.41 14.42 3.23
C SER A 39 5.87 15.64 2.48
N PRO A 40 4.65 15.57 1.91
CA PRO A 40 3.96 16.79 1.46
C PRO A 40 3.86 17.80 2.59
N LYS A 41 3.93 19.11 2.30
CA LYS A 41 3.60 20.14 3.30
C LYS A 41 2.17 19.94 3.75
N TRP A 42 1.91 20.09 5.05
CA TRP A 42 0.62 19.75 5.60
C TRP A 42 0.19 20.69 6.73
N ARG A 43 -1.13 20.75 6.97
CA ARG A 43 -1.73 21.43 8.12
C ARG A 43 -3.07 20.81 8.48
N VAL A 44 -3.36 20.68 9.77
CA VAL A 44 -4.71 20.40 10.23
C VAL A 44 -5.52 21.69 10.20
N VAL A 45 -6.69 21.65 9.56
CA VAL A 45 -7.57 22.81 9.37
C VAL A 45 -8.97 22.54 9.89
N THR A 46 -9.55 23.56 10.52
CA THR A 46 -10.97 23.62 10.97
C THR A 46 -11.70 24.80 10.35
N GLU A 47 -10.97 25.65 9.63
CA GLU A 47 -11.46 26.77 8.83
C GLU A 47 -10.65 26.89 7.54
N ALA A 48 -11.20 27.57 6.55
CA ALA A 48 -10.52 27.79 5.29
C ALA A 48 -9.39 28.80 5.43
N ILE A 49 -8.20 28.39 5.06
CA ILE A 49 -6.96 29.16 5.18
C ILE A 49 -6.42 29.57 3.82
N ASP A 50 -5.52 30.54 3.79
CA ASP A 50 -4.70 30.80 2.62
C ASP A 50 -3.65 29.70 2.49
N TRP A 51 -3.64 29.04 1.34
CA TRP A 51 -2.80 27.88 1.01
C TRP A 51 -2.42 27.91 -0.47
N THR A 52 -1.46 27.10 -0.88
CA THR A 52 -1.18 26.89 -2.29
C THR A 52 -2.21 25.91 -2.89
N TYR A 53 -3.07 26.41 -3.76
CA TYR A 53 -4.07 25.61 -4.46
C TYR A 53 -3.62 25.30 -5.90
N PRO A 54 -4.01 24.13 -6.49
CA PRO A 54 -4.84 23.11 -5.88
C PRO A 54 -4.12 22.37 -4.73
N ALA A 55 -4.89 21.87 -3.76
CA ALA A 55 -4.42 21.13 -2.59
C ALA A 55 -5.22 19.83 -2.41
N ILE A 56 -4.72 18.94 -1.54
CA ILE A 56 -5.41 17.70 -1.16
C ILE A 56 -5.93 17.86 0.27
N ALA A 57 -7.23 17.72 0.46
CA ALA A 57 -7.86 17.62 1.76
C ALA A 57 -8.15 16.14 2.06
N LYS A 58 -7.79 15.69 3.26
CA LYS A 58 -8.00 14.29 3.68
C LYS A 58 -8.76 14.27 5.01
N SER A 59 -9.68 13.31 5.16
CA SER A 59 -10.19 12.92 6.47
C SER A 59 -9.02 12.48 7.35
N ILE A 60 -8.95 13.00 8.58
CA ILE A 60 -7.88 12.64 9.52
C ILE A 60 -7.94 11.14 9.85
N SER A 61 -9.17 10.60 10.00
CA SER A 61 -9.39 9.18 10.29
C SER A 61 -10.52 8.60 9.44
N GLY A 62 -10.55 7.27 9.27
CA GLY A 62 -11.64 6.55 8.61
C GLY A 62 -11.63 6.57 7.08
N GLY A 63 -10.64 7.16 6.42
CA GLY A 63 -10.44 7.08 4.97
C GLY A 63 -9.73 5.78 4.56
N TYR A 64 -10.17 5.16 3.47
CA TYR A 64 -9.58 3.98 2.84
C TYR A 64 -9.95 3.95 1.35
N ASP A 65 -9.11 3.37 0.51
CA ASP A 65 -9.35 3.18 -0.92
C ASP A 65 -9.84 4.47 -1.62
N GLY A 66 -9.16 5.60 -1.41
CA GLY A 66 -9.49 6.91 -1.96
C GLY A 66 -10.70 7.62 -1.30
N ARG A 67 -11.41 6.98 -0.38
CA ARG A 67 -12.50 7.62 0.37
C ARG A 67 -11.94 8.59 1.41
N GLY A 68 -12.59 9.74 1.51
CA GLY A 68 -12.15 10.79 2.42
C GLY A 68 -10.91 11.55 1.91
N VAL A 69 -10.70 11.59 0.59
CA VAL A 69 -9.67 12.38 -0.09
C VAL A 69 -10.33 13.25 -1.14
N TRP A 70 -10.07 14.55 -1.09
CA TRP A 70 -10.65 15.55 -2.01
C TRP A 70 -9.56 16.47 -2.55
N LYS A 71 -9.56 16.68 -3.84
CA LYS A 71 -8.80 17.77 -4.46
C LYS A 71 -9.61 19.05 -4.32
N VAL A 72 -9.05 20.06 -3.70
CA VAL A 72 -9.66 21.39 -3.54
C VAL A 72 -8.87 22.40 -4.34
N ASN A 73 -9.57 23.18 -5.17
CA ASN A 73 -8.93 24.09 -6.11
C ASN A 73 -8.89 25.54 -5.62
N SER A 74 -9.59 25.83 -4.52
CA SER A 74 -9.61 27.17 -3.92
C SER A 74 -9.97 27.15 -2.45
N LYS A 75 -9.77 28.29 -1.78
CA LYS A 75 -10.17 28.51 -0.40
C LYS A 75 -11.68 28.36 -0.20
N GLU A 76 -12.49 28.78 -1.18
CA GLU A 76 -13.94 28.67 -1.17
C GLU A 76 -14.41 27.21 -1.24
N GLU A 77 -13.73 26.38 -2.04
CA GLU A 77 -14.01 24.93 -2.07
C GLU A 77 -13.65 24.25 -0.74
N LEU A 78 -12.52 24.63 -0.14
CA LEU A 78 -12.13 24.15 1.17
C LEU A 78 -13.17 24.58 2.23
N ALA A 79 -13.66 25.83 2.18
CA ALA A 79 -14.68 26.33 3.11
C ALA A 79 -15.98 25.50 3.01
N LYS A 80 -16.42 25.18 1.79
CA LYS A 80 -17.61 24.34 1.59
C LYS A 80 -17.40 22.93 2.14
N LEU A 81 -16.24 22.33 1.89
CA LEU A 81 -15.93 20.97 2.37
C LEU A 81 -15.89 20.92 3.91
N LEU A 82 -15.40 21.97 4.56
CA LEU A 82 -15.34 22.06 6.03
C LEU A 82 -16.72 22.17 6.72
N ILE A 83 -17.78 22.53 5.99
CA ILE A 83 -19.15 22.46 6.49
C ILE A 83 -19.57 21.00 6.75
N GLU A 84 -19.19 20.10 5.84
CA GLU A 84 -19.53 18.66 5.92
C GLU A 84 -18.49 17.90 6.76
N GLN A 85 -17.23 18.33 6.71
CA GLN A 85 -16.09 17.72 7.36
C GLN A 85 -15.37 18.74 8.22
N PRO A 86 -15.79 18.99 9.49
CA PRO A 86 -15.35 20.13 10.30
C PRO A 86 -13.85 20.15 10.65
N LYS A 87 -13.14 19.06 10.39
CA LYS A 87 -11.69 18.94 10.64
C LYS A 87 -11.03 18.07 9.59
N LEU A 88 -10.07 18.63 8.88
CA LEU A 88 -9.36 17.96 7.78
C LEU A 88 -7.84 18.10 7.94
N LEU A 89 -7.10 17.19 7.34
CA LEU A 89 -5.70 17.33 7.01
C LEU A 89 -5.62 17.92 5.60
N LEU A 90 -5.06 19.13 5.47
CA LEU A 90 -4.79 19.79 4.19
C LEU A 90 -3.32 19.54 3.84
N GLU A 91 -3.07 19.06 2.63
CA GLU A 91 -1.73 18.78 2.11
C GLU A 91 -1.50 19.48 0.77
N GLU A 92 -0.25 19.82 0.47
CA GLU A 92 0.11 20.26 -0.89
C GLU A 92 -0.16 19.13 -1.89
N LEU A 93 -0.62 19.49 -3.08
CA LEU A 93 -0.74 18.55 -4.18
C LEU A 93 0.66 18.24 -4.72
N ILE A 94 1.10 16.99 -4.60
CA ILE A 94 2.30 16.50 -5.27
C ILE A 94 1.91 16.06 -6.69
N ASP A 95 2.50 16.70 -7.68
CA ASP A 95 2.40 16.28 -9.08
C ASP A 95 3.47 15.20 -9.33
N PHE A 96 3.17 13.97 -8.90
CA PHE A 96 4.10 12.86 -8.88
C PHE A 96 4.16 12.12 -10.23
N ASP A 97 5.30 11.51 -10.51
CA ASP A 97 5.54 10.70 -11.71
C ASP A 97 4.85 9.33 -11.57
N PHE A 98 4.99 8.71 -10.41
CA PHE A 98 4.36 7.43 -10.06
C PHE A 98 4.36 7.22 -8.54
N GLU A 99 3.64 6.17 -8.11
CA GLU A 99 3.57 5.76 -6.73
C GLU A 99 4.35 4.47 -6.49
N ILE A 100 4.89 4.34 -5.29
CA ILE A 100 5.54 3.11 -4.82
C ILE A 100 5.05 2.71 -3.44
N ALA A 101 5.25 1.44 -3.10
CA ALA A 101 5.14 0.96 -1.75
C ALA A 101 6.40 0.17 -1.36
N VAL A 102 6.84 0.31 -0.12
CA VAL A 102 7.89 -0.52 0.46
C VAL A 102 7.31 -1.29 1.63
N MET A 103 7.32 -2.62 1.51
CA MET A 103 6.97 -3.50 2.62
C MET A 103 8.15 -3.63 3.57
N VAL A 104 7.89 -3.52 4.87
CA VAL A 104 8.87 -3.70 5.94
C VAL A 104 8.29 -4.56 7.05
N ALA A 105 9.10 -5.46 7.59
CA ALA A 105 8.79 -6.25 8.77
C ALA A 105 9.77 -5.90 9.90
N ARG A 106 9.30 -5.89 11.15
CA ARG A 106 10.14 -5.67 12.33
C ARG A 106 9.66 -6.51 13.49
N SER A 107 10.59 -7.18 14.20
CA SER A 107 10.33 -7.96 15.40
C SER A 107 10.40 -7.08 16.67
N PRO A 108 9.92 -7.58 17.84
CA PRO A 108 10.02 -6.87 19.11
C PRO A 108 11.46 -6.50 19.51
N HIS A 109 12.43 -7.31 19.11
CA HIS A 109 13.85 -7.11 19.44
C HIS A 109 14.63 -6.36 18.35
N GLY A 110 13.92 -5.76 17.38
CA GLY A 110 14.52 -4.85 16.41
C GLY A 110 15.12 -5.52 15.18
N GLN A 111 14.97 -6.85 14.97
CA GLN A 111 15.23 -7.41 13.66
C GLN A 111 14.29 -6.77 12.66
N ALA A 112 14.82 -6.31 11.53
CA ALA A 112 14.00 -5.71 10.49
C ALA A 112 14.45 -6.18 9.10
N ALA A 113 13.50 -6.30 8.19
CA ALA A 113 13.72 -6.68 6.80
C ALA A 113 12.74 -5.96 5.89
N THR A 114 13.18 -5.62 4.68
CA THR A 114 12.33 -5.03 3.64
C THR A 114 12.34 -5.91 2.40
N TRP A 115 11.26 -5.85 1.64
CA TRP A 115 11.23 -6.36 0.26
C TRP A 115 11.65 -5.28 -0.73
N ALA A 116 11.85 -5.67 -1.97
CA ALA A 116 12.10 -4.73 -3.05
C ALA A 116 10.98 -3.68 -3.13
N PRO A 117 11.31 -2.38 -3.34
CA PRO A 117 10.30 -1.37 -3.61
C PRO A 117 9.42 -1.79 -4.79
N THR A 118 8.13 -1.57 -4.65
CA THR A 118 7.12 -2.00 -5.60
C THR A 118 6.43 -0.78 -6.20
N ARG A 119 6.45 -0.64 -7.53
CA ARG A 119 5.62 0.35 -8.22
C ARG A 119 4.16 -0.05 -8.09
N THR A 120 3.30 0.92 -7.77
CA THR A 120 1.86 0.72 -7.64
C THR A 120 1.12 1.59 -8.64
N VAL A 121 0.06 1.05 -9.24
CA VAL A 121 -0.85 1.78 -10.11
C VAL A 121 -2.21 1.81 -9.42
N GLN A 122 -2.69 3.02 -9.16
CA GLN A 122 -4.00 3.23 -8.54
C GLN A 122 -5.04 3.61 -9.59
N ARG A 123 -6.26 3.13 -9.40
CA ARG A 123 -7.44 3.58 -10.15
C ARG A 123 -8.60 3.75 -9.17
N ASP A 124 -9.15 4.96 -9.12
CA ASP A 124 -10.24 5.30 -8.19
C ASP A 124 -9.89 4.97 -6.71
N GLY A 125 -8.62 5.16 -6.34
CA GLY A 125 -8.09 4.88 -5.01
C GLY A 125 -7.82 3.41 -4.71
N ILE A 126 -7.99 2.51 -5.68
CA ILE A 126 -7.73 1.09 -5.52
C ILE A 126 -6.47 0.70 -6.27
N CYS A 127 -5.54 0.00 -5.62
CA CYS A 127 -4.36 -0.56 -6.26
C CYS A 127 -4.77 -1.66 -7.24
N ILE A 128 -4.59 -1.39 -8.54
CA ILE A 128 -4.98 -2.31 -9.62
C ILE A 128 -3.82 -3.12 -10.17
N GLU A 129 -2.59 -2.64 -10.02
CA GLU A 129 -1.39 -3.32 -10.53
C GLU A 129 -0.18 -2.98 -9.67
N THR A 130 0.73 -3.92 -9.55
CA THR A 130 2.03 -3.71 -8.95
C THR A 130 3.13 -4.33 -9.79
N VAL A 131 4.31 -3.69 -9.80
CA VAL A 131 5.52 -4.19 -10.45
C VAL A 131 6.68 -4.14 -9.46
N SER A 132 7.32 -5.27 -9.21
CA SER A 132 8.48 -5.40 -8.33
C SER A 132 9.67 -6.05 -9.07
N PRO A 133 10.90 -5.52 -8.88
CA PRO A 133 11.21 -4.22 -8.26
C PRO A 133 10.69 -3.07 -9.12
N VAL A 134 10.82 -1.81 -8.65
CA VAL A 134 10.48 -0.62 -9.44
C VAL A 134 11.39 -0.53 -10.67
N PRO A 135 10.87 -0.57 -11.91
CA PRO A 135 11.70 -0.60 -13.13
C PRO A 135 12.60 0.64 -13.30
N GLU A 136 12.10 1.80 -12.87
CA GLU A 136 12.78 3.08 -13.01
C GLU A 136 13.87 3.33 -11.96
N PHE A 137 13.96 2.45 -10.93
CA PHE A 137 14.88 2.67 -9.82
C PHE A 137 16.27 2.09 -10.10
N SER A 138 17.28 2.89 -9.80
CA SER A 138 18.64 2.40 -9.58
C SER A 138 18.72 1.62 -8.26
N GLN A 139 19.77 0.83 -8.09
CA GLN A 139 20.03 0.13 -6.82
C GLN A 139 20.07 1.10 -5.64
N SER A 140 20.77 2.23 -5.78
CA SER A 140 20.87 3.23 -4.73
C SER A 140 19.55 3.89 -4.36
N LYS A 141 18.64 4.07 -5.34
CA LYS A 141 17.29 4.60 -5.07
C LYS A 141 16.41 3.58 -4.40
N SER A 142 16.52 2.32 -4.77
CA SER A 142 15.84 1.21 -4.08
C SER A 142 16.28 1.15 -2.60
N GLU A 143 17.59 1.21 -2.34
CA GLU A 143 18.14 1.24 -0.97
C GLU A 143 17.68 2.46 -0.18
N LEU A 144 17.60 3.64 -0.82
CA LEU A 144 17.07 4.84 -0.17
C LEU A 144 15.63 4.66 0.29
N ALA A 145 14.76 4.11 -0.57
CA ALA A 145 13.36 3.86 -0.24
C ALA A 145 13.22 2.81 0.88
N GLN A 146 14.03 1.74 0.84
CA GLN A 146 14.07 0.71 1.86
C GLN A 146 14.56 1.25 3.21
N ASN A 147 15.62 2.05 3.21
CA ASN A 147 16.16 2.67 4.43
C ASN A 147 15.15 3.63 5.06
N LEU A 148 14.40 4.39 4.25
CA LEU A 148 13.32 5.24 4.76
C LEU A 148 12.22 4.41 5.43
N ALA A 149 11.82 3.29 4.84
CA ALA A 149 10.83 2.39 5.44
C ALA A 149 11.33 1.75 6.74
N LEU A 150 12.61 1.36 6.81
CA LEU A 150 13.24 0.84 8.03
C LEU A 150 13.27 1.89 9.14
N GLN A 151 13.65 3.13 8.82
CA GLN A 151 13.67 4.25 9.76
C GLN A 151 12.26 4.50 10.33
N ILE A 152 11.24 4.55 9.48
CA ILE A 152 9.85 4.72 9.92
C ILE A 152 9.43 3.58 10.84
N ALA A 153 9.73 2.33 10.48
CA ALA A 153 9.38 1.16 11.28
C ALA A 153 10.02 1.19 12.68
N GLU A 154 11.25 1.65 12.78
CA GLU A 154 11.96 1.86 14.06
C GLU A 154 11.30 2.98 14.87
N GLU A 155 11.07 4.15 14.27
CA GLU A 155 10.54 5.32 14.97
C GLU A 155 9.13 5.13 15.55
N ILE A 156 8.29 4.35 14.87
CA ILE A 156 6.94 4.03 15.37
C ILE A 156 6.91 2.77 16.25
N ASN A 157 8.06 2.14 16.50
CA ASN A 157 8.18 0.87 17.23
C ASN A 157 7.27 -0.22 16.62
N LEU A 158 7.36 -0.40 15.30
CA LEU A 158 6.59 -1.43 14.60
C LEU A 158 6.93 -2.83 15.16
N VAL A 159 5.90 -3.65 15.35
CA VAL A 159 6.00 -5.10 15.51
C VAL A 159 5.01 -5.76 14.54
N GLY A 160 5.52 -6.52 13.58
CA GLY A 160 4.74 -7.08 12.49
C GLY A 160 5.20 -6.53 11.14
N VAL A 161 4.30 -6.46 10.16
CA VAL A 161 4.57 -5.87 8.84
C VAL A 161 3.82 -4.56 8.63
N MET A 162 4.39 -3.72 7.78
CA MET A 162 3.83 -2.45 7.36
C MET A 162 4.16 -2.22 5.89
N ALA A 163 3.26 -1.56 5.16
CA ALA A 163 3.57 -0.89 3.91
C ALA A 163 3.77 0.60 4.15
N VAL A 164 4.80 1.17 3.56
CA VAL A 164 5.03 2.62 3.45
C VAL A 164 4.72 3.00 2.01
N GLU A 165 3.64 3.73 1.80
CA GLU A 165 3.27 4.25 0.49
C GLU A 165 3.94 5.61 0.27
N MET A 166 4.50 5.82 -0.92
CA MET A 166 5.26 7.03 -1.26
C MET A 166 4.94 7.50 -2.67
N PHE A 167 4.92 8.80 -2.86
CA PHE A 167 5.00 9.42 -4.18
C PHE A 167 6.45 9.58 -4.61
N VAL A 168 6.69 9.38 -5.89
CA VAL A 168 7.97 9.66 -6.54
C VAL A 168 7.78 10.85 -7.45
N LYS A 169 8.57 11.90 -7.26
CA LYS A 169 8.62 13.06 -8.16
C LYS A 169 10.07 13.39 -8.45
N ASP A 170 10.43 13.41 -9.72
CA ASP A 170 11.82 13.53 -10.14
C ASP A 170 12.65 12.46 -9.40
N GLU A 171 13.63 12.87 -8.60
CA GLU A 171 14.43 11.95 -7.80
C GLU A 171 14.00 11.90 -6.30
N ALA A 172 12.98 12.66 -5.90
CA ALA A 172 12.52 12.75 -4.52
C ALA A 172 11.43 11.72 -4.17
N LEU A 173 11.46 11.26 -2.92
CA LEU A 173 10.43 10.42 -2.32
C LEU A 173 9.61 11.26 -1.34
N PHE A 174 8.30 11.09 -1.33
CA PHE A 174 7.39 11.75 -0.38
C PHE A 174 6.50 10.71 0.27
N ILE A 175 6.55 10.60 1.60
CA ILE A 175 5.69 9.66 2.35
C ILE A 175 4.23 10.07 2.17
N ASN A 176 3.41 9.15 1.71
CA ASN A 176 1.97 9.33 1.57
C ASN A 176 1.20 8.77 2.78
N GLU A 177 1.26 7.47 2.99
CA GLU A 177 0.46 6.77 4.01
C GLU A 177 1.21 5.56 4.58
N LEU A 178 0.81 5.13 5.78
CA LEU A 178 1.28 3.91 6.43
C LEU A 178 0.12 2.92 6.57
N ALA A 179 0.33 1.68 6.15
CA ALA A 179 -0.60 0.58 6.38
C ALA A 179 0.04 -0.47 7.28
N LEU A 180 -0.33 -0.52 8.55
CA LEU A 180 0.30 -1.38 9.57
C LEU A 180 -0.32 -2.80 9.57
N ARG A 181 -0.25 -3.45 8.44
CA ARG A 181 -0.81 -4.79 8.15
C ARG A 181 -0.24 -5.33 6.84
N PRO A 182 -0.43 -6.64 6.54
CA PRO A 182 -0.27 -7.10 5.16
C PRO A 182 -1.05 -6.22 4.18
N HIS A 183 -0.46 -5.91 3.05
CA HIS A 183 -0.95 -4.88 2.13
C HIS A 183 -1.07 -5.40 0.69
N ASN A 184 -2.00 -4.81 -0.08
CA ASN A 184 -2.23 -5.19 -1.48
C ASN A 184 -0.95 -5.11 -2.32
N SER A 185 -0.12 -4.09 -2.11
CA SER A 185 1.16 -3.95 -2.82
C SER A 185 2.18 -5.05 -2.51
N GLY A 186 1.96 -5.85 -1.45
CA GLY A 186 2.81 -6.95 -1.04
C GLY A 186 2.28 -8.35 -1.39
N HIS A 187 1.13 -8.49 -2.08
CA HIS A 187 0.57 -9.81 -2.43
C HIS A 187 1.50 -10.60 -3.36
N TRP A 188 2.23 -9.91 -4.24
CA TRP A 188 3.22 -10.55 -5.11
C TRP A 188 4.26 -11.38 -4.34
N THR A 189 4.49 -11.08 -3.05
CA THR A 189 5.48 -11.76 -2.22
C THR A 189 5.10 -13.21 -1.89
N ILE A 190 3.83 -13.61 -2.11
CA ILE A 190 3.36 -14.97 -1.81
C ILE A 190 4.20 -16.01 -2.55
N GLU A 191 4.42 -15.81 -3.85
CA GLU A 191 5.26 -16.68 -4.67
C GLU A 191 6.49 -15.98 -5.24
N GLY A 192 6.46 -14.65 -5.33
CA GLY A 192 7.54 -13.85 -5.92
C GLY A 192 8.68 -13.51 -4.96
N ALA A 193 8.58 -13.87 -3.68
CA ALA A 193 9.65 -13.75 -2.70
C ALA A 193 9.88 -15.06 -1.95
N VAL A 194 11.08 -15.24 -1.38
CA VAL A 194 11.42 -16.43 -0.57
C VAL A 194 10.53 -16.50 0.67
N THR A 195 10.25 -15.35 1.29
CA THR A 195 9.34 -15.25 2.44
C THR A 195 8.24 -14.23 2.13
N SER A 196 6.98 -14.66 2.22
CA SER A 196 5.83 -13.78 1.96
C SER A 196 5.63 -12.76 3.09
N GLN A 197 4.91 -11.68 2.79
CA GLN A 197 4.52 -10.70 3.81
C GLN A 197 3.70 -11.35 4.95
N PHE A 198 2.91 -12.37 4.66
CA PHE A 198 2.08 -13.06 5.65
C PHE A 198 2.91 -13.91 6.60
N GLU A 199 3.80 -14.73 6.06
CA GLU A 199 4.74 -15.53 6.86
C GLU A 199 5.64 -14.61 7.68
N GLN A 200 6.18 -13.56 7.08
CA GLN A 200 7.05 -12.63 7.77
C GLN A 200 6.33 -11.88 8.90
N HIS A 201 5.02 -11.55 8.69
CA HIS A 201 4.21 -10.98 9.76
C HIS A 201 4.11 -11.90 10.96
N LEU A 202 3.83 -13.19 10.73
CA LEU A 202 3.78 -14.20 11.80
C LEU A 202 5.15 -14.37 12.48
N ARG A 203 6.23 -14.43 11.72
CA ARG A 203 7.59 -14.50 12.29
C ARG A 203 7.87 -13.29 13.18
N ALA A 204 7.54 -12.08 12.69
CA ALA A 204 7.76 -10.85 13.43
C ALA A 204 6.97 -10.77 14.74
N ILE A 205 5.67 -11.11 14.73
CA ILE A 205 4.83 -11.02 15.94
C ILE A 205 5.09 -12.14 16.96
N LEU A 206 5.61 -13.29 16.49
CA LEU A 206 6.00 -14.43 17.34
C LEU A 206 7.47 -14.37 17.78
N ASP A 207 8.19 -13.30 17.41
CA ASP A 207 9.61 -13.10 17.67
C ASP A 207 10.49 -14.26 17.17
N LEU A 208 10.11 -14.80 16.02
CA LEU A 208 10.92 -15.77 15.28
C LEU A 208 11.97 -15.05 14.43
N PRO A 209 13.06 -15.71 14.02
CA PRO A 209 13.99 -15.16 13.05
C PRO A 209 13.27 -14.76 11.77
N LEU A 210 13.49 -13.52 11.31
CA LEU A 210 12.91 -13.06 10.05
C LEU A 210 13.48 -13.86 8.87
N GLY A 211 12.63 -14.18 7.91
CA GLY A 211 13.01 -14.90 6.71
C GLY A 211 13.65 -14.00 5.65
N ASP A 212 14.26 -14.63 4.68
CA ASP A 212 14.84 -13.97 3.50
C ASP A 212 13.72 -13.34 2.66
N THR A 213 13.86 -12.05 2.33
CA THR A 213 12.91 -11.27 1.54
C THR A 213 13.30 -11.15 0.07
N SER A 214 14.35 -11.85 -0.36
CA SER A 214 14.81 -11.83 -1.74
C SER A 214 13.73 -12.32 -2.71
N MET A 215 13.78 -11.78 -3.92
CA MET A 215 12.85 -12.18 -4.98
C MET A 215 13.23 -13.53 -5.56
N THR A 216 12.23 -14.33 -5.97
CA THR A 216 12.40 -15.65 -6.61
C THR A 216 12.62 -15.54 -8.11
N ALA A 217 12.38 -14.37 -8.71
CA ALA A 217 12.57 -14.05 -10.11
C ALA A 217 13.02 -12.60 -10.28
N LYS A 218 13.44 -12.22 -11.48
CA LYS A 218 13.88 -10.86 -11.80
C LYS A 218 12.75 -9.84 -11.62
N TRP A 219 11.54 -10.20 -12.05
CA TRP A 219 10.33 -9.39 -11.98
C TRP A 219 9.17 -10.18 -11.39
N ALA A 220 8.33 -9.49 -10.63
CA ALA A 220 7.01 -9.94 -10.24
C ALA A 220 5.99 -8.86 -10.59
N VAL A 221 4.92 -9.23 -11.30
CA VAL A 221 3.82 -8.34 -11.66
C VAL A 221 2.54 -8.93 -11.10
N MET A 222 1.80 -8.12 -10.35
CA MET A 222 0.52 -8.51 -9.78
C MET A 222 -0.58 -7.59 -10.29
N GLY A 223 -1.67 -8.17 -10.76
CA GLY A 223 -2.91 -7.47 -11.12
C GLY A 223 -4.00 -7.74 -10.10
N ASN A 224 -4.67 -6.68 -9.66
CA ASN A 224 -5.91 -6.82 -8.90
C ASN A 224 -7.06 -6.90 -9.89
N VAL A 225 -7.77 -8.01 -9.88
CA VAL A 225 -8.88 -8.28 -10.79
C VAL A 225 -10.18 -7.96 -10.06
N LEU A 226 -10.78 -6.82 -10.41
CA LEU A 226 -11.96 -6.28 -9.76
C LEU A 226 -13.22 -6.58 -10.58
N GLY A 227 -14.26 -7.08 -9.92
CA GLY A 227 -15.63 -6.95 -10.43
C GLY A 227 -16.08 -7.93 -11.48
N GLY A 228 -15.70 -9.18 -11.45
CA GLY A 228 -16.29 -10.21 -12.30
C GLY A 228 -17.80 -10.37 -12.03
N SER A 229 -18.64 -10.26 -13.07
CA SER A 229 -20.10 -10.51 -12.99
C SER A 229 -20.44 -12.00 -12.94
N LYS A 230 -19.47 -12.88 -13.07
CA LYS A 230 -19.66 -14.32 -13.15
C LYS A 230 -19.67 -14.92 -11.73
N GLU A 231 -20.76 -15.58 -11.37
CA GLU A 231 -20.84 -16.38 -10.15
C GLU A 231 -19.94 -17.62 -10.23
N ASP A 232 -19.75 -18.17 -11.44
CA ASP A 232 -18.88 -19.29 -11.69
C ASP A 232 -17.46 -18.83 -12.10
N MET A 233 -16.51 -19.04 -11.22
CA MET A 233 -15.10 -18.69 -11.41
C MET A 233 -14.31 -19.80 -12.13
N TYR A 234 -14.89 -20.97 -12.36
CA TYR A 234 -14.17 -22.08 -13.02
C TYR A 234 -13.74 -21.73 -14.43
N ARG A 235 -14.64 -21.15 -15.24
CA ARG A 235 -14.31 -20.77 -16.62
C ARG A 235 -13.22 -19.71 -16.72
N PRO A 236 -13.27 -18.61 -15.96
CA PRO A 236 -12.17 -17.64 -15.91
C PRO A 236 -10.83 -18.27 -15.54
N TYR A 237 -10.79 -19.12 -14.52
CA TYR A 237 -9.54 -19.82 -14.16
C TYR A 237 -9.06 -20.72 -15.28
N LEU A 238 -9.95 -21.53 -15.86
CA LEU A 238 -9.61 -22.46 -16.94
C LEU A 238 -9.01 -21.70 -18.14
N HIS A 239 -9.65 -20.62 -18.56
CA HIS A 239 -9.16 -19.79 -19.68
C HIS A 239 -7.75 -19.25 -19.39
N LEU A 240 -7.58 -18.56 -18.27
CA LEU A 240 -6.30 -17.93 -17.94
C LEU A 240 -5.20 -18.96 -17.72
N MET A 241 -5.45 -20.07 -17.01
CA MET A 241 -4.46 -21.13 -16.81
C MET A 241 -4.13 -21.87 -18.09
N ALA A 242 -5.08 -22.02 -19.01
CA ALA A 242 -4.81 -22.61 -20.34
C ALA A 242 -3.96 -21.65 -21.21
N HIS A 243 -4.19 -20.35 -21.08
CA HIS A 243 -3.45 -19.32 -21.78
C HIS A 243 -2.00 -19.18 -21.25
N ASN A 244 -1.84 -19.20 -19.92
CA ASN A 244 -0.55 -19.17 -19.26
C ASN A 244 -0.59 -19.99 -17.95
N PRO A 245 0.04 -21.18 -17.91
CA PRO A 245 -0.01 -22.05 -16.73
C PRO A 245 0.75 -21.50 -15.51
N ASN A 246 1.52 -20.42 -15.68
CA ASN A 246 2.30 -19.80 -14.60
C ASN A 246 1.49 -18.77 -13.78
N TYR A 247 0.25 -18.47 -14.18
CA TYR A 247 -0.60 -17.60 -13.37
C TYR A 247 -0.79 -18.16 -11.96
N LYS A 248 -0.58 -17.29 -10.96
CA LYS A 248 -0.93 -17.54 -9.56
C LYS A 248 -2.12 -16.70 -9.19
N PHE A 249 -3.07 -17.33 -8.52
CA PHE A 249 -4.33 -16.68 -8.11
C PHE A 249 -4.42 -16.69 -6.61
N ASP A 250 -4.66 -15.52 -6.05
CA ASP A 250 -4.93 -15.36 -4.63
C ASP A 250 -6.27 -14.66 -4.43
N LYS A 251 -7.03 -15.10 -3.44
CA LYS A 251 -8.39 -14.61 -3.18
C LYS A 251 -8.35 -13.55 -2.10
N SER A 252 -8.88 -12.37 -2.39
CA SER A 252 -9.12 -11.36 -1.36
C SER A 252 -10.24 -11.82 -0.41
N GLU A 253 -9.96 -11.81 0.89
CA GLU A 253 -10.96 -12.18 1.91
C GLU A 253 -12.15 -11.22 1.95
N ASN A 254 -11.95 -9.97 1.56
CA ASN A 254 -12.94 -8.90 1.73
C ASN A 254 -13.99 -8.82 0.62
N SER A 255 -13.86 -9.59 -0.46
CA SER A 255 -14.85 -9.57 -1.55
C SER A 255 -14.78 -10.84 -2.37
N ALA A 256 -15.90 -11.51 -2.56
CA ALA A 256 -16.04 -12.60 -3.52
C ALA A 256 -15.73 -12.17 -4.98
N LYS A 257 -15.52 -10.88 -5.22
CA LYS A 257 -15.34 -10.24 -6.52
C LYS A 257 -13.95 -9.65 -6.73
N SER A 258 -13.04 -9.75 -5.77
CA SER A 258 -11.67 -9.26 -5.90
C SER A 258 -10.69 -10.42 -5.78
N GLN A 259 -9.79 -10.53 -6.75
CA GLN A 259 -8.75 -11.55 -6.80
C GLN A 259 -7.44 -10.91 -7.23
N PHE A 260 -6.35 -11.45 -6.74
CA PHE A 260 -5.02 -11.09 -7.18
C PHE A 260 -4.51 -12.16 -8.14
N VAL A 261 -3.93 -11.69 -9.23
CA VAL A 261 -3.28 -12.55 -10.23
C VAL A 261 -1.84 -12.12 -10.31
N THR A 262 -0.91 -13.04 -10.05
CA THR A 262 0.52 -12.75 -10.03
C THR A 262 1.24 -13.59 -11.09
N LEU A 263 2.20 -12.97 -11.77
CA LEU A 263 3.20 -13.61 -12.62
C LEU A 263 4.59 -13.13 -12.24
N PHE A 264 5.59 -13.99 -12.43
CA PHE A 264 6.98 -13.65 -12.21
C PHE A 264 7.86 -14.29 -13.29
N GLY A 265 8.99 -13.65 -13.58
CA GLY A 265 9.90 -14.06 -14.66
C GLY A 265 10.91 -12.98 -15.00
N ASP A 266 11.54 -13.12 -16.17
CA ASP A 266 12.64 -12.25 -16.60
C ASP A 266 12.25 -11.19 -17.62
N ASP A 267 11.09 -11.33 -18.27
CA ASP A 267 10.57 -10.44 -19.31
C ASP A 267 9.40 -9.61 -18.76
N LEU A 268 9.69 -8.37 -18.38
CA LEU A 268 8.70 -7.46 -17.78
C LEU A 268 7.54 -7.14 -18.74
N ASP A 269 7.84 -6.87 -20.00
CA ASP A 269 6.81 -6.48 -20.98
C ASP A 269 5.83 -7.63 -21.21
N PHE A 270 6.33 -8.84 -21.30
CA PHE A 270 5.50 -10.04 -21.40
C PHE A 270 4.62 -10.20 -20.15
N LEU A 271 5.19 -10.06 -18.94
CA LEU A 271 4.43 -10.18 -17.69
C LEU A 271 3.32 -9.14 -17.62
N CYS A 272 3.60 -7.87 -17.92
CA CYS A 272 2.61 -6.79 -17.92
C CYS A 272 1.48 -7.05 -18.94
N GLN A 273 1.81 -7.54 -20.15
CA GLN A 273 0.81 -7.88 -21.16
C GLN A 273 -0.11 -9.00 -20.68
N GLN A 274 0.45 -10.03 -20.04
CA GLN A 274 -0.32 -11.15 -19.50
C GLN A 274 -1.25 -10.71 -18.36
N ILE A 275 -0.75 -9.91 -17.43
CA ILE A 275 -1.57 -9.36 -16.32
C ILE A 275 -2.69 -8.49 -16.87
N LYS A 276 -2.41 -7.63 -17.84
CA LYS A 276 -3.45 -6.83 -18.52
C LYS A 276 -4.51 -7.69 -19.19
N HIS A 277 -4.09 -8.77 -19.88
CA HIS A 277 -5.02 -9.74 -20.47
C HIS A 277 -5.94 -10.34 -19.41
N ALA A 278 -5.38 -10.77 -18.27
CA ALA A 278 -6.17 -11.31 -17.16
C ALA A 278 -7.19 -10.29 -16.64
N GLN A 279 -6.79 -9.03 -16.44
CA GLN A 279 -7.68 -7.96 -15.99
C GLN A 279 -8.80 -7.65 -16.99
N ASP A 280 -8.47 -7.57 -18.28
CA ASP A 280 -9.43 -7.27 -19.34
C ASP A 280 -10.42 -8.42 -19.56
N TYR A 281 -9.98 -9.66 -19.43
CA TYR A 281 -10.85 -10.85 -19.50
C TYR A 281 -11.83 -10.90 -18.33
N TYR A 282 -11.35 -10.70 -17.10
CA TYR A 282 -12.21 -10.66 -15.91
C TYR A 282 -13.22 -9.52 -15.91
N SER A 283 -12.81 -8.35 -16.41
CA SER A 283 -13.71 -7.19 -16.51
C SER A 283 -14.70 -7.29 -17.67
N ALA A 284 -14.72 -8.41 -18.42
CA ALA A 284 -15.53 -8.65 -19.60
C ALA A 284 -15.32 -7.62 -20.74
N LYS A 285 -14.13 -6.99 -20.78
CA LYS A 285 -13.74 -6.10 -21.89
C LYS A 285 -13.33 -6.88 -23.13
N ILE A 286 -12.86 -8.11 -22.95
CA ILE A 286 -12.59 -9.09 -24.01
C ILE A 286 -13.43 -10.33 -23.76
N GLN A 287 -13.97 -10.91 -24.85
CA GLN A 287 -14.67 -12.19 -24.88
C GLN A 287 -13.87 -13.13 -25.77
N GLU A 288 -13.94 -14.45 -25.51
CA GLU A 288 -13.42 -15.47 -26.43
C GLU A 288 -14.13 -15.44 -27.78
#